data_85c810acfe4773bcb125be6590e2cb95
#
_entry.id   85c810acfe4773bcb125be6590e2cb95
#
_cell.length_a   1.000
_cell.length_b   1.000
_cell.length_c   1.000
_cell.angle_alpha   90.00
_cell.angle_beta   90.00
_cell.angle_gamma   90.00
#
_symmetry.space_group_name_H-M   'P 1'
#
loop_
_entity.id
_entity.type
_entity.pdbx_description
1 polymer ?
#
loop_
_entity_poly.entity_id
_entity_poly.type
_entity_poly.pdbx_seq_one_letter_code
_entity_poly.pdbx_strand_id
1 'polypeptide(L)'
;MSDRKGLGRIVKVAGPVVDVAFPPDELPEILNAIEIYFTLGGEEQMVLAEVAQHLGGSKVRAIAMAPTDGMTRGAEVHDTGAPITVPVGDQTLGHIFNVWGDSLDAPDQDFSEPRWPIHRTPPAFEDVEPQKTVFETGIKVLDLVCPYLQGGKIGLFGGAGVGKTVLIQEMINRVATQHGGVSVFAGVGERTREGNDLFLEMQESGVIDKAALTFGQMDEPPGVRLRVALSALTMAEYFRDVQGQDVLLFIDNIFRFTQAGSEVSTLLGRMPSEVGYQPNLADEMGFLQERITS
;
A
#
# COMPACT_ATOMS: atom_id res chain seq x y z
N MET A 1 -9.55 -24.45 1.18
CA MET A 1 -10.72 -23.82 0.53
C MET A 1 -11.41 -23.01 1.61
N SER A 2 -11.20 -21.70 1.66
CA SER A 2 -11.91 -20.84 2.61
C SER A 2 -13.40 -20.82 2.19
N ASP A 3 -14.30 -20.89 3.18
CA ASP A 3 -15.74 -20.69 2.95
C ASP A 3 -15.94 -19.30 2.33
N ARG A 4 -16.10 -19.25 1.01
CA ARG A 4 -16.41 -18.02 0.27
C ARG A 4 -17.80 -17.56 0.72
N LYS A 5 -17.81 -16.49 1.51
CA LYS A 5 -19.04 -15.85 1.96
C LYS A 5 -19.57 -14.97 0.82
N GLY A 6 -20.85 -15.04 0.53
CA GLY A 6 -21.58 -14.11 -0.32
C GLY A 6 -21.23 -14.14 -1.81
N LEU A 7 -22.15 -14.60 -2.62
CA LEU A 7 -22.07 -14.53 -4.07
C LEU A 7 -22.80 -13.28 -4.56
N GLY A 8 -22.04 -12.27 -5.00
CA GLY A 8 -22.55 -11.02 -5.55
C GLY A 8 -22.58 -11.00 -7.08
N ARG A 9 -23.19 -9.96 -7.64
CA ARG A 9 -23.23 -9.69 -9.07
C ARG A 9 -23.01 -8.22 -9.36
N ILE A 10 -22.18 -7.90 -10.35
CA ILE A 10 -21.99 -6.53 -10.81
C ILE A 10 -23.30 -5.95 -11.33
N VAL A 11 -23.68 -4.77 -10.85
CA VAL A 11 -24.85 -4.01 -11.34
C VAL A 11 -24.44 -2.80 -12.16
N LYS A 12 -23.24 -2.23 -11.91
CA LYS A 12 -22.72 -1.08 -12.63
C LYS A 12 -21.19 -1.08 -12.61
N VAL A 13 -20.57 -0.68 -13.71
CA VAL A 13 -19.15 -0.38 -13.84
C VAL A 13 -19.00 1.09 -14.27
N ALA A 14 -18.17 1.84 -13.60
CA ALA A 14 -17.88 3.25 -13.90
C ALA A 14 -16.39 3.55 -13.69
N GLY A 15 -15.57 3.29 -14.71
CA GLY A 15 -14.12 3.31 -14.58
C GLY A 15 -13.67 2.31 -13.50
N PRO A 16 -12.75 2.67 -12.60
CA PRO A 16 -12.27 1.77 -11.55
C PRO A 16 -13.29 1.54 -10.41
N VAL A 17 -14.50 2.11 -10.49
CA VAL A 17 -15.55 1.93 -9.47
C VAL A 17 -16.61 0.97 -9.97
N VAL A 18 -16.94 -0.02 -9.17
CA VAL A 18 -17.96 -1.03 -9.45
C VAL A 18 -19.01 -1.05 -8.35
N ASP A 19 -20.29 -1.11 -8.75
CA ASP A 19 -21.40 -1.33 -7.84
C ASP A 19 -21.83 -2.80 -7.94
N VAL A 20 -21.89 -3.49 -6.80
CA VAL A 20 -22.16 -4.92 -6.69
C VAL A 20 -23.38 -5.13 -5.80
N ALA A 21 -24.29 -5.99 -6.23
CA ALA A 21 -25.43 -6.43 -5.42
C ALA A 21 -25.11 -7.79 -4.80
N PHE A 22 -25.39 -7.94 -3.51
CA PHE A 22 -25.25 -9.16 -2.73
C PHE A 22 -26.62 -9.60 -2.19
N PRO A 23 -26.78 -10.85 -1.73
CA PRO A 23 -27.92 -11.22 -0.91
C PRO A 23 -28.02 -10.35 0.36
N PRO A 24 -29.21 -10.07 0.88
CA PRO A 24 -29.40 -9.13 1.99
C PRO A 24 -28.59 -9.46 3.25
N ASP A 25 -28.40 -10.73 3.55
CA ASP A 25 -27.70 -11.21 4.75
C ASP A 25 -26.22 -11.53 4.53
N GLU A 26 -25.71 -11.27 3.30
CA GLU A 26 -24.34 -11.61 2.89
C GLU A 26 -23.59 -10.36 2.35
N LEU A 27 -23.93 -9.19 2.87
CA LEU A 27 -23.31 -7.94 2.44
C LEU A 27 -21.89 -7.84 2.99
N PRO A 28 -20.85 -7.66 2.14
CA PRO A 28 -19.47 -7.48 2.60
C PRO A 28 -19.33 -6.28 3.53
N GLU A 29 -18.43 -6.38 4.49
CA GLU A 29 -18.05 -5.24 5.33
C GLU A 29 -17.25 -4.21 4.51
N ILE A 30 -17.26 -2.96 4.99
CA ILE A 30 -16.42 -1.90 4.41
C ILE A 30 -14.95 -2.29 4.60
N LEU A 31 -14.12 -2.04 3.60
CA LEU A 31 -12.72 -2.44 3.46
C LEU A 31 -12.47 -3.92 3.16
N ASN A 32 -13.50 -4.77 3.10
CA ASN A 32 -13.30 -6.14 2.63
C ASN A 32 -12.81 -6.14 1.17
N ALA A 33 -11.95 -7.09 0.88
CA ALA A 33 -11.57 -7.43 -0.48
C ALA A 33 -12.65 -8.31 -1.11
N ILE A 34 -13.00 -8.03 -2.35
CA ILE A 34 -13.91 -8.83 -3.16
C ILE A 34 -13.22 -9.22 -4.47
N GLU A 35 -13.44 -10.43 -4.92
CA GLU A 35 -12.90 -10.98 -6.18
C GLU A 35 -13.97 -10.94 -7.26
N ILE A 36 -13.68 -10.30 -8.38
CA ILE A 36 -14.58 -10.13 -9.52
C ILE A 36 -14.10 -11.01 -10.66
N TYR A 37 -14.94 -11.94 -11.11
CA TYR A 37 -14.63 -12.88 -12.18
C TYR A 37 -15.38 -12.53 -13.44
N PHE A 38 -14.68 -12.41 -14.56
CA PHE A 38 -15.28 -12.13 -15.88
C PHE A 38 -14.41 -12.71 -17.00
N THR A 39 -14.98 -12.80 -18.21
CA THR A 39 -14.25 -13.32 -19.37
C THR A 39 -13.85 -12.17 -20.29
N LEU A 40 -12.58 -12.08 -20.64
CA LEU A 40 -12.05 -11.13 -21.60
C LEU A 40 -11.26 -11.88 -22.69
N GLY A 41 -11.65 -11.71 -23.95
CA GLY A 41 -10.98 -12.39 -25.07
C GLY A 41 -11.08 -13.93 -25.06
N GLY A 42 -11.97 -14.51 -24.26
CA GLY A 42 -12.15 -15.96 -24.11
C GLY A 42 -11.36 -16.54 -22.92
N GLU A 43 -10.61 -15.73 -22.21
CA GLU A 43 -9.88 -16.10 -21.00
C GLU A 43 -10.60 -15.58 -19.75
N GLU A 44 -10.63 -16.39 -18.70
CA GLU A 44 -11.16 -15.98 -17.41
C GLU A 44 -10.17 -15.03 -16.72
N GLN A 45 -10.68 -13.90 -16.28
CA GLN A 45 -9.93 -12.88 -15.54
C GLN A 45 -10.50 -12.73 -14.14
N MET A 46 -9.61 -12.46 -13.17
CA MET A 46 -9.98 -12.09 -11.82
C MET A 46 -9.42 -10.71 -11.50
N VAL A 47 -10.27 -9.84 -10.98
CA VAL A 47 -9.87 -8.51 -10.50
C VAL A 47 -10.26 -8.37 -9.05
N LEU A 48 -9.29 -8.02 -8.22
CA LEU A 48 -9.51 -7.69 -6.82
C LEU A 48 -10.07 -6.26 -6.71
N ALA A 49 -11.08 -6.08 -5.86
CA ALA A 49 -11.62 -4.76 -5.53
C ALA A 49 -11.85 -4.63 -4.02
N GLU A 50 -11.82 -3.41 -3.50
CA GLU A 50 -12.05 -3.12 -2.10
C GLU A 50 -13.40 -2.43 -1.90
N VAL A 51 -14.19 -2.90 -0.97
CA VAL A 51 -15.49 -2.30 -0.61
C VAL A 51 -15.26 -0.94 0.05
N ALA A 52 -15.71 0.12 -0.61
CA ALA A 52 -15.53 1.49 -0.15
C ALA A 52 -16.78 2.09 0.50
N GLN A 53 -17.96 1.60 0.15
CA GLN A 53 -19.22 2.20 0.59
C GLN A 53 -20.40 1.24 0.48
N HIS A 54 -21.31 1.28 1.45
CA HIS A 54 -22.63 0.69 1.35
C HIS A 54 -23.61 1.67 0.71
N LEU A 55 -24.32 1.24 -0.35
CA LEU A 55 -25.27 2.08 -1.10
C LEU A 55 -26.71 1.94 -0.63
N GLY A 56 -26.98 1.00 0.28
CA GLY A 56 -28.33 0.54 0.61
C GLY A 56 -28.90 -0.45 -0.42
N GLY A 57 -30.04 -1.08 -0.08
CA GLY A 57 -30.68 -2.08 -0.96
C GLY A 57 -29.76 -3.26 -1.31
N SER A 58 -28.98 -3.73 -0.35
CA SER A 58 -28.04 -4.85 -0.51
C SER A 58 -26.98 -4.63 -1.59
N LYS A 59 -26.51 -3.39 -1.74
CA LYS A 59 -25.49 -3.02 -2.71
C LYS A 59 -24.29 -2.37 -2.02
N VAL A 60 -23.13 -2.71 -2.52
CA VAL A 60 -21.87 -2.07 -2.16
C VAL A 60 -21.24 -1.38 -3.36
N ARG A 61 -20.45 -0.35 -3.10
CA ARG A 61 -19.56 0.26 -4.07
C ARG A 61 -18.14 -0.11 -3.71
N ALA A 62 -17.40 -0.64 -4.69
CA ALA A 62 -16.02 -1.07 -4.53
C ALA A 62 -15.11 -0.37 -5.53
N ILE A 63 -13.84 -0.30 -5.19
CA ILE A 63 -12.76 0.28 -6.00
C ILE A 63 -11.91 -0.87 -6.51
N ALA A 64 -11.85 -1.03 -7.83
CA ALA A 64 -11.03 -2.05 -8.47
C ALA A 64 -9.54 -1.72 -8.35
N MET A 65 -8.74 -2.76 -8.14
CA MET A 65 -7.27 -2.69 -8.03
C MET A 65 -6.58 -2.99 -9.37
N ALA A 66 -7.34 -3.28 -10.41
CA ALA A 66 -6.85 -3.49 -11.78
C ALA A 66 -7.83 -2.83 -12.77
N PRO A 67 -7.45 -2.67 -14.07
CA PRO A 67 -8.34 -2.16 -15.08
C PRO A 67 -9.65 -2.97 -15.18
N THR A 68 -10.75 -2.26 -15.38
CA THR A 68 -12.11 -2.87 -15.47
C THR A 68 -12.58 -3.08 -16.90
N ASP A 69 -11.66 -2.95 -17.87
CA ASP A 69 -11.98 -3.11 -19.29
C ASP A 69 -12.50 -4.53 -19.59
N GLY A 70 -13.60 -4.60 -20.30
CA GLY A 70 -14.28 -5.88 -20.59
C GLY A 70 -15.16 -6.42 -19.46
N MET A 71 -15.14 -5.81 -18.29
CA MET A 71 -16.00 -6.20 -17.17
C MET A 71 -17.47 -5.88 -17.49
N THR A 72 -18.35 -6.84 -17.33
CA THR A 72 -19.76 -6.72 -17.72
C THR A 72 -20.70 -6.76 -16.53
N ARG A 73 -21.86 -6.15 -16.69
CA ARG A 73 -22.96 -6.30 -15.73
C ARG A 73 -23.36 -7.78 -15.61
N GLY A 74 -23.56 -8.25 -14.39
CA GLY A 74 -23.88 -9.64 -14.08
C GLY A 74 -22.67 -10.53 -13.82
N ALA A 75 -21.45 -10.02 -14.02
CA ALA A 75 -20.23 -10.74 -13.66
C ALA A 75 -20.25 -11.16 -12.17
N GLU A 76 -19.67 -12.32 -11.90
CA GLU A 76 -19.67 -12.94 -10.59
C GLU A 76 -18.69 -12.26 -9.64
N VAL A 77 -19.10 -12.10 -8.38
CA VAL A 77 -18.30 -11.45 -7.36
C VAL A 77 -18.34 -12.26 -6.07
N HIS A 78 -17.18 -12.54 -5.50
CA HIS A 78 -17.03 -13.24 -4.23
C HIS A 78 -16.50 -12.33 -3.14
N ASP A 79 -17.12 -12.34 -1.96
CA ASP A 79 -16.54 -11.71 -0.76
C ASP A 79 -15.47 -12.65 -0.18
N THR A 80 -14.27 -12.12 0.03
CA THR A 80 -13.19 -12.86 0.71
C THR A 80 -13.42 -12.96 2.22
N GLY A 81 -14.33 -12.14 2.78
CA GLY A 81 -14.62 -12.04 4.20
C GLY A 81 -13.54 -11.33 5.03
N ALA A 82 -12.55 -10.71 4.37
CA ALA A 82 -11.45 -10.01 5.01
C ALA A 82 -10.94 -8.85 4.14
N PRO A 83 -10.24 -7.86 4.71
CA PRO A 83 -9.51 -6.85 3.95
C PRO A 83 -8.38 -7.45 3.10
N ILE A 84 -7.83 -6.63 2.19
CA ILE A 84 -6.60 -6.97 1.46
C ILE A 84 -5.50 -7.30 2.46
N THR A 85 -4.79 -8.39 2.22
CA THR A 85 -3.66 -8.83 3.04
C THR A 85 -2.37 -8.81 2.24
N VAL A 86 -1.24 -8.66 2.94
CA VAL A 86 0.11 -8.74 2.34
C VAL A 86 0.99 -9.70 3.15
N PRO A 87 1.97 -10.35 2.51
CA PRO A 87 2.95 -11.14 3.22
C PRO A 87 3.78 -10.25 4.14
N VAL A 88 4.23 -10.80 5.26
CA VAL A 88 5.05 -10.09 6.25
C VAL A 88 6.19 -10.97 6.74
N GLY A 89 7.19 -10.35 7.38
CA GLY A 89 8.35 -11.03 7.95
C GLY A 89 9.49 -11.25 6.96
N ASP A 90 10.47 -12.04 7.37
CA ASP A 90 11.75 -12.21 6.66
C ASP A 90 11.60 -12.67 5.21
N GLN A 91 10.53 -13.39 4.91
CA GLN A 91 10.21 -13.82 3.54
C GLN A 91 10.01 -12.66 2.56
N THR A 92 9.72 -11.45 3.05
CA THR A 92 9.51 -10.28 2.19
C THR A 92 10.81 -9.57 1.82
N LEU A 93 11.88 -9.84 2.54
CA LEU A 93 13.18 -9.20 2.27
C LEU A 93 13.78 -9.74 0.98
N GLY A 94 14.33 -8.86 0.19
CA GLY A 94 14.90 -9.18 -1.11
C GLY A 94 13.91 -9.12 -2.27
N HIS A 95 12.62 -8.92 -2.00
CA HIS A 95 11.57 -9.06 -2.99
C HIS A 95 10.77 -7.78 -3.23
N ILE A 96 10.10 -7.76 -4.39
CA ILE A 96 9.18 -6.71 -4.82
C ILE A 96 7.75 -7.25 -4.84
N PHE A 97 6.83 -6.50 -4.27
CA PHE A 97 5.41 -6.86 -4.21
C PHE A 97 4.50 -5.81 -4.83
N ASN A 98 3.36 -6.25 -5.32
CA ASN A 98 2.25 -5.38 -5.66
C ASN A 98 1.41 -5.03 -4.41
N VAL A 99 0.32 -4.29 -4.59
CA VAL A 99 -0.51 -3.78 -3.49
C VAL A 99 -1.19 -4.87 -2.65
N TRP A 100 -1.45 -6.04 -3.22
CA TRP A 100 -2.05 -7.19 -2.52
C TRP A 100 -1.06 -8.30 -2.19
N GLY A 101 0.24 -8.00 -2.36
CA GLY A 101 1.31 -8.85 -1.88
C GLY A 101 1.68 -10.03 -2.78
N ASP A 102 1.37 -9.97 -4.08
CA ASP A 102 1.96 -10.88 -5.03
C ASP A 102 3.38 -10.40 -5.37
N SER A 103 4.31 -11.32 -5.43
CA SER A 103 5.68 -11.01 -5.83
C SER A 103 5.77 -10.72 -7.32
N LEU A 104 6.49 -9.64 -7.68
CA LEU A 104 6.74 -9.23 -9.06
C LEU A 104 8.04 -9.82 -9.62
N ASP A 105 8.98 -10.18 -8.75
CA ASP A 105 10.29 -10.72 -9.10
C ASP A 105 10.38 -12.27 -8.96
N ALA A 106 9.55 -12.87 -8.10
CA ALA A 106 9.54 -14.29 -7.81
C ALA A 106 8.10 -14.87 -7.83
N PRO A 107 7.40 -14.86 -8.98
CA PRO A 107 5.98 -15.25 -9.05
C PRO A 107 5.69 -16.71 -8.68
N ASP A 108 6.69 -17.58 -8.74
CA ASP A 108 6.56 -19.00 -8.41
C ASP A 108 6.84 -19.30 -6.92
N GLN A 109 7.29 -18.31 -6.15
CA GLN A 109 7.56 -18.47 -4.72
C GLN A 109 6.27 -18.31 -3.92
N ASP A 110 6.11 -19.17 -2.90
CA ASP A 110 4.96 -19.12 -2.01
C ASP A 110 5.17 -18.12 -0.87
N PHE A 111 4.34 -17.05 -0.85
CA PHE A 111 4.29 -16.03 0.20
C PHE A 111 2.95 -16.09 0.94
N SER A 112 2.38 -17.28 1.10
CA SER A 112 1.03 -17.44 1.65
C SER A 112 0.95 -17.17 3.16
N GLU A 113 2.03 -17.42 3.93
CA GLU A 113 2.02 -17.27 5.39
C GLU A 113 3.39 -16.85 5.93
N PRO A 114 3.46 -15.91 6.90
CA PRO A 114 2.33 -15.15 7.49
C PRO A 114 1.90 -13.97 6.62
N ARG A 115 0.60 -13.62 6.67
CA ARG A 115 0.02 -12.45 6.00
C ARG A 115 -0.78 -11.59 6.97
N TRP A 116 -0.68 -10.29 6.83
CA TRP A 116 -1.42 -9.32 7.65
C TRP A 116 -2.32 -8.42 6.81
N PRO A 117 -3.49 -7.99 7.34
CA PRO A 117 -4.35 -7.05 6.64
C PRO A 117 -3.69 -5.66 6.56
N ILE A 118 -3.89 -4.97 5.43
CA ILE A 118 -3.34 -3.62 5.23
C ILE A 118 -4.06 -2.55 6.06
N HIS A 119 -5.30 -2.81 6.44
CA HIS A 119 -6.08 -1.94 7.33
C HIS A 119 -5.92 -2.41 8.78
N ARG A 120 -5.07 -1.70 9.52
CA ARG A 120 -4.76 -1.96 10.92
C ARG A 120 -4.97 -0.70 11.74
N THR A 121 -5.35 -0.86 12.99
CA THR A 121 -5.43 0.26 13.94
C THR A 121 -4.04 0.76 14.31
N PRO A 122 -3.85 2.07 14.51
CA PRO A 122 -2.63 2.61 15.10
C PRO A 122 -2.37 2.00 16.49
N PRO A 123 -1.11 1.98 16.97
CA PRO A 123 -0.79 1.63 18.35
C PRO A 123 -1.58 2.47 19.35
N ALA A 124 -1.88 1.91 20.54
CA ALA A 124 -2.54 2.67 21.58
C ALA A 124 -1.63 3.78 22.11
N PHE A 125 -2.20 4.88 22.59
CA PHE A 125 -1.44 6.04 23.08
C PHE A 125 -0.43 5.67 24.17
N GLU A 126 -0.76 4.70 25.01
CA GLU A 126 0.08 4.22 26.09
C GLU A 126 1.26 3.34 25.63
N ASP A 127 1.19 2.79 24.41
CA ASP A 127 2.22 1.93 23.82
C ASP A 127 3.26 2.73 23.01
N VAL A 128 3.01 4.03 22.79
CA VAL A 128 3.91 4.88 22.00
C VAL A 128 5.05 5.39 22.87
N GLU A 129 6.28 5.08 22.47
CA GLU A 129 7.47 5.58 23.16
C GLU A 129 7.75 7.07 22.87
N PRO A 130 8.12 7.88 23.89
CA PRO A 130 8.50 9.27 23.65
C PRO A 130 9.81 9.35 22.87
N GLN A 131 9.77 10.04 21.74
CA GLN A 131 10.93 10.24 20.84
C GLN A 131 12.02 11.07 21.53
N LYS A 132 13.10 10.44 21.97
CA LYS A 132 14.22 11.11 22.65
C LYS A 132 15.58 10.81 22.05
N THR A 133 15.66 9.79 21.18
CA THR A 133 16.94 9.29 20.66
C THR A 133 17.12 9.77 19.21
N VAL A 134 18.31 10.29 18.92
CA VAL A 134 18.70 10.67 17.57
C VAL A 134 19.03 9.40 16.79
N PHE A 135 18.49 9.31 15.59
CA PHE A 135 18.82 8.28 14.61
C PHE A 135 19.97 8.79 13.75
N GLU A 136 21.17 8.23 13.92
CA GLU A 136 22.33 8.59 13.12
C GLU A 136 22.23 7.97 11.72
N THR A 137 22.07 8.81 10.70
CA THR A 137 22.00 8.38 9.30
C THR A 137 23.37 8.06 8.71
N GLY A 138 24.43 8.54 9.34
CA GLY A 138 25.81 8.49 8.84
C GLY A 138 26.08 9.46 7.68
N ILE A 139 25.09 10.24 7.26
CA ILE A 139 25.25 11.31 6.27
C ILE A 139 25.51 12.60 7.01
N LYS A 140 26.77 13.05 7.03
CA LYS A 140 27.25 14.16 7.87
C LYS A 140 26.38 15.41 7.83
N VAL A 141 25.89 15.78 6.65
CA VAL A 141 25.09 17.00 6.49
C VAL A 141 23.70 16.83 7.14
N LEU A 142 23.11 15.65 7.07
CA LEU A 142 21.82 15.37 7.71
C LEU A 142 21.97 15.33 9.22
N ASP A 143 22.92 14.54 9.71
CA ASP A 143 23.14 14.35 11.15
C ASP A 143 23.52 15.64 11.88
N LEU A 144 24.21 16.56 11.17
CA LEU A 144 24.62 17.85 11.75
C LEU A 144 23.56 18.95 11.66
N VAL A 145 22.82 19.02 10.51
CA VAL A 145 21.95 20.18 10.20
C VAL A 145 20.47 19.84 10.42
N CYS A 146 20.08 18.59 10.20
CA CYS A 146 18.70 18.13 10.33
C CYS A 146 18.67 16.70 10.90
N PRO A 147 19.10 16.51 12.18
CA PRO A 147 19.16 15.19 12.77
C PRO A 147 17.79 14.53 12.83
N TYR A 148 17.75 13.24 12.53
CA TYR A 148 16.53 12.43 12.58
C TYR A 148 16.29 11.93 13.99
N LEU A 149 15.04 11.77 14.37
CA LEU A 149 14.66 11.14 15.62
C LEU A 149 14.06 9.75 15.33
N GLN A 150 14.37 8.78 16.17
CA GLN A 150 13.71 7.47 16.13
C GLN A 150 12.20 7.64 16.28
N GLY A 151 11.41 6.91 15.46
CA GLY A 151 9.96 7.09 15.39
C GLY A 151 9.50 8.40 14.73
N GLY A 152 10.44 9.24 14.26
CA GLY A 152 10.15 10.51 13.58
C GLY A 152 9.68 10.34 12.14
N LYS A 153 9.02 11.37 11.63
CA LYS A 153 8.56 11.47 10.23
C LYS A 153 9.30 12.63 9.56
N ILE A 154 10.02 12.32 8.48
CA ILE A 154 10.89 13.30 7.81
C ILE A 154 10.48 13.43 6.35
N GLY A 155 10.33 14.66 5.87
CA GLY A 155 10.04 14.97 4.47
C GLY A 155 11.31 15.34 3.69
N LEU A 156 11.57 14.62 2.61
CA LEU A 156 12.61 14.94 1.63
C LEU A 156 11.95 15.64 0.42
N PHE A 157 12.15 16.94 0.31
CA PHE A 157 11.60 17.76 -0.77
C PHE A 157 12.66 18.11 -1.80
N GLY A 158 12.31 17.98 -3.07
CA GLY A 158 13.19 18.35 -4.18
C GLY A 158 12.57 18.05 -5.53
N GLY A 159 13.02 18.76 -6.56
CA GLY A 159 12.64 18.50 -7.95
C GLY A 159 13.20 17.17 -8.47
N ALA A 160 12.95 16.90 -9.76
CA ALA A 160 13.55 15.75 -10.42
C ALA A 160 15.07 15.89 -10.55
N GLY A 161 15.82 14.81 -10.41
CA GLY A 161 17.26 14.78 -10.63
C GLY A 161 18.13 15.45 -9.56
N VAL A 162 17.57 15.77 -8.38
CA VAL A 162 18.34 16.41 -7.30
C VAL A 162 18.97 15.40 -6.31
N GLY A 163 18.90 14.11 -6.60
CA GLY A 163 19.56 13.05 -5.80
C GLY A 163 18.73 12.48 -4.66
N LYS A 164 17.40 12.62 -4.66
CA LYS A 164 16.54 11.99 -3.62
C LYS A 164 16.74 10.48 -3.55
N THR A 165 16.71 9.80 -4.69
CA THR A 165 16.91 8.35 -4.78
C THR A 165 18.27 7.93 -4.24
N VAL A 166 19.34 8.67 -4.54
CA VAL A 166 20.69 8.40 -4.03
C VAL A 166 20.74 8.52 -2.50
N LEU A 167 20.05 9.51 -1.92
CA LEU A 167 19.94 9.64 -0.48
C LEU A 167 19.18 8.47 0.16
N ILE A 168 18.09 8.02 -0.46
CA ILE A 168 17.30 6.88 0.00
C ILE A 168 18.17 5.62 0.00
N GLN A 169 18.84 5.33 -1.08
CA GLN A 169 19.75 4.18 -1.21
C GLN A 169 20.87 4.20 -0.18
N GLU A 170 21.51 5.36 0.02
CA GLU A 170 22.55 5.50 1.01
C GLU A 170 22.03 5.28 2.45
N MET A 171 20.83 5.77 2.77
CA MET A 171 20.19 5.51 4.06
C MET A 171 19.86 4.03 4.24
N ILE A 172 19.30 3.36 3.24
CA ILE A 172 19.02 1.91 3.28
C ILE A 172 20.31 1.14 3.55
N ASN A 173 21.38 1.45 2.80
CA ASN A 173 22.68 0.80 2.98
C ASN A 173 23.23 1.00 4.40
N ARG A 174 23.12 2.20 4.96
CA ARG A 174 23.62 2.48 6.30
C ARG A 174 22.81 1.82 7.40
N VAL A 175 21.49 1.81 7.28
CA VAL A 175 20.63 1.08 8.22
C VAL A 175 20.95 -0.41 8.21
N ALA A 176 21.08 -0.99 7.03
CA ALA A 176 21.43 -2.40 6.88
C ALA A 176 22.81 -2.74 7.49
N THR A 177 23.81 -1.87 7.29
CA THR A 177 25.21 -2.14 7.68
C THR A 177 25.57 -1.70 9.09
N GLN A 178 24.99 -0.61 9.59
CA GLN A 178 25.37 0.00 10.86
C GLN A 178 24.40 -0.28 12.00
N HIS A 179 23.09 -0.35 11.69
CA HIS A 179 22.05 -0.55 12.71
C HIS A 179 21.50 -1.99 12.72
N GLY A 180 21.82 -2.81 11.71
CA GLY A 180 21.27 -4.18 11.59
C GLY A 180 19.75 -4.22 11.38
N GLY A 181 19.14 -3.07 11.12
CA GLY A 181 17.72 -2.93 10.85
C GLY A 181 17.34 -3.30 9.42
N VAL A 182 16.06 -3.25 9.15
CA VAL A 182 15.49 -3.48 7.82
C VAL A 182 14.89 -2.21 7.24
N SER A 183 14.73 -2.18 5.93
CA SER A 183 14.08 -1.07 5.24
C SER A 183 12.87 -1.56 4.45
N VAL A 184 11.83 -0.74 4.39
CA VAL A 184 10.67 -1.00 3.54
C VAL A 184 10.47 0.20 2.64
N PHE A 185 10.30 -0.04 1.35
CA PHE A 185 10.11 1.01 0.37
C PHE A 185 8.73 0.90 -0.31
N ALA A 186 8.00 1.99 -0.33
CA ALA A 186 6.74 2.14 -1.03
C ALA A 186 6.90 3.08 -2.24
N GLY A 187 6.87 2.55 -3.44
CA GLY A 187 6.78 3.32 -4.68
C GLY A 187 5.32 3.66 -4.98
N VAL A 188 4.90 4.88 -4.65
CA VAL A 188 3.51 5.33 -4.80
C VAL A 188 3.35 6.17 -6.06
N GLY A 189 2.77 5.59 -7.10
CA GLY A 189 2.60 6.25 -8.39
C GLY A 189 3.93 6.58 -9.09
N GLU A 190 4.97 5.82 -8.81
CA GLU A 190 6.27 5.96 -9.45
C GLU A 190 6.27 5.37 -10.87
N ARG A 191 7.24 5.81 -11.67
CA ARG A 191 7.44 5.25 -13.00
C ARG A 191 8.05 3.86 -12.89
N THR A 192 7.54 2.93 -13.67
CA THR A 192 8.05 1.54 -13.74
C THR A 192 9.57 1.48 -13.92
N ARG A 193 10.11 2.36 -14.78
CA ARG A 193 11.54 2.44 -15.02
C ARG A 193 12.33 2.84 -13.76
N GLU A 194 11.87 3.86 -13.03
CA GLU A 194 12.56 4.36 -11.83
C GLU A 194 12.54 3.30 -10.71
N GLY A 195 11.40 2.58 -10.57
CA GLY A 195 11.30 1.46 -9.64
C GLY A 195 12.23 0.30 -10.00
N ASN A 196 12.33 -0.06 -11.29
CA ASN A 196 13.23 -1.11 -11.74
C ASN A 196 14.70 -0.71 -11.59
N ASP A 197 15.06 0.54 -11.93
CA ASP A 197 16.42 1.06 -11.76
C ASP A 197 16.82 1.00 -10.27
N LEU A 198 15.93 1.40 -9.36
CA LEU A 198 16.16 1.31 -7.91
C LEU A 198 16.43 -0.13 -7.45
N PHE A 199 15.60 -1.09 -7.90
CA PHE A 199 15.75 -2.50 -7.55
C PHE A 199 17.10 -3.05 -8.02
N LEU A 200 17.47 -2.81 -9.28
CA LEU A 200 18.75 -3.27 -9.84
C LEU A 200 19.95 -2.67 -9.09
N GLU A 201 19.92 -1.37 -8.79
CA GLU A 201 20.98 -0.70 -8.02
C GLU A 201 21.09 -1.27 -6.59
N MET A 202 19.96 -1.63 -5.95
CA MET A 202 19.98 -2.28 -4.64
C MET A 202 20.52 -3.71 -4.71
N GLN A 203 20.27 -4.44 -5.80
CA GLN A 203 20.88 -5.75 -6.03
C GLN A 203 22.40 -5.63 -6.24
N GLU A 204 22.84 -4.70 -7.08
CA GLU A 204 24.27 -4.47 -7.35
C GLU A 204 25.04 -4.05 -6.10
N SER A 205 24.43 -3.25 -5.24
CA SER A 205 25.03 -2.81 -3.96
C SER A 205 24.92 -3.86 -2.85
N GLY A 206 24.18 -4.94 -3.05
CA GLY A 206 23.99 -6.02 -2.07
C GLY A 206 23.15 -5.64 -0.85
N VAL A 207 22.37 -4.57 -0.92
CA VAL A 207 21.52 -4.12 0.21
C VAL A 207 20.08 -4.64 0.10
N ILE A 208 19.71 -5.22 -1.04
CA ILE A 208 18.35 -5.71 -1.29
C ILE A 208 17.91 -6.76 -0.26
N ASP A 209 18.80 -7.62 0.22
CA ASP A 209 18.51 -8.67 1.22
C ASP A 209 18.02 -8.13 2.57
N LYS A 210 18.12 -6.81 2.79
CA LYS A 210 17.65 -6.09 3.98
C LYS A 210 16.50 -5.14 3.69
N ALA A 211 15.92 -5.24 2.52
CA ALA A 211 14.83 -4.36 2.09
C ALA A 211 13.67 -5.16 1.49
N ALA A 212 12.44 -4.72 1.79
CA ALA A 212 11.23 -5.16 1.10
C ALA A 212 10.67 -3.99 0.29
N LEU A 213 10.28 -4.22 -0.95
CA LEU A 213 9.77 -3.18 -1.84
C LEU A 213 8.33 -3.47 -2.21
N THR A 214 7.50 -2.41 -2.23
CA THR A 214 6.14 -2.49 -2.75
C THR A 214 5.93 -1.39 -3.78
N PHE A 215 5.34 -1.73 -4.92
CA PHE A 215 5.09 -0.76 -5.98
C PHE A 215 3.61 -0.71 -6.37
N GLY A 216 3.08 0.52 -6.44
CA GLY A 216 1.85 0.86 -7.13
C GLY A 216 2.20 1.90 -8.18
N GLN A 217 2.30 1.48 -9.44
CA GLN A 217 2.88 2.26 -10.52
C GLN A 217 1.96 3.39 -11.00
N MET A 218 2.52 4.31 -11.78
CA MET A 218 1.81 5.51 -12.24
C MET A 218 0.61 5.20 -13.15
N ASP A 219 0.69 4.14 -13.92
CA ASP A 219 -0.35 3.67 -14.86
C ASP A 219 -1.41 2.79 -14.21
N GLU A 220 -1.20 2.37 -12.98
CA GLU A 220 -2.18 1.56 -12.25
C GLU A 220 -3.38 2.39 -11.75
N PRO A 221 -4.53 1.75 -11.50
CA PRO A 221 -5.72 2.42 -11.01
C PRO A 221 -5.48 3.20 -9.71
N PRO A 222 -6.28 4.24 -9.43
CA PRO A 222 -6.11 5.05 -8.23
C PRO A 222 -6.26 4.27 -6.93
N GLY A 223 -7.04 3.17 -6.92
CA GLY A 223 -7.14 2.26 -5.78
C GLY A 223 -5.79 1.69 -5.36
N VAL A 224 -5.00 1.22 -6.32
CA VAL A 224 -3.64 0.68 -6.08
C VAL A 224 -2.74 1.76 -5.49
N ARG A 225 -2.66 2.92 -6.13
CA ARG A 225 -1.82 4.04 -5.67
C ARG A 225 -2.20 4.56 -4.28
N LEU A 226 -3.47 4.41 -3.89
CA LEU A 226 -3.97 4.78 -2.56
C LEU A 226 -3.65 3.73 -1.48
N ARG A 227 -3.45 2.47 -1.85
CA ARG A 227 -3.28 1.37 -0.89
C ARG A 227 -1.84 0.87 -0.75
N VAL A 228 -1.00 1.05 -1.76
CA VAL A 228 0.38 0.53 -1.75
C VAL A 228 1.22 1.04 -0.57
N ALA A 229 1.02 2.29 -0.13
CA ALA A 229 1.68 2.82 1.06
C ALA A 229 1.25 2.08 2.35
N LEU A 230 -0.02 1.63 2.42
CA LEU A 230 -0.52 0.83 3.54
C LEU A 230 0.05 -0.59 3.52
N SER A 231 0.24 -1.16 2.32
CA SER A 231 0.88 -2.47 2.14
C SER A 231 2.32 -2.46 2.67
N ALA A 232 3.11 -1.47 2.26
CA ALA A 232 4.48 -1.27 2.77
C ALA A 232 4.51 -1.05 4.28
N LEU A 233 3.64 -0.18 4.78
CA LEU A 233 3.55 0.11 6.21
C LEU A 233 3.23 -1.14 7.02
N THR A 234 2.34 -2.00 6.52
CA THR A 234 1.99 -3.27 7.19
C THR A 234 3.20 -4.23 7.27
N MET A 235 4.02 -4.29 6.22
CA MET A 235 5.27 -5.05 6.25
C MET A 235 6.24 -4.46 7.29
N ALA A 236 6.38 -3.14 7.33
CA ALA A 236 7.23 -2.44 8.30
C ALA A 236 6.76 -2.67 9.75
N GLU A 237 5.45 -2.61 9.99
CA GLU A 237 4.87 -2.87 11.32
C GLU A 237 5.18 -4.26 11.86
N TYR A 238 5.25 -5.28 11.00
CA TYR A 238 5.59 -6.63 11.46
C TYR A 238 7.02 -6.68 12.05
N PHE A 239 7.97 -6.08 11.38
CA PHE A 239 9.36 -6.02 11.88
C PHE A 239 9.46 -5.23 13.18
N ARG A 240 8.72 -4.13 13.30
CA ARG A 240 8.63 -3.34 14.53
C ARG A 240 7.95 -4.11 15.66
N ASP A 241 6.73 -4.61 15.42
CA ASP A 241 5.83 -5.11 16.48
C ASP A 241 6.17 -6.55 16.92
N VAL A 242 6.66 -7.39 16.00
CA VAL A 242 6.94 -8.80 16.26
C VAL A 242 8.42 -9.07 16.47
N GLN A 243 9.27 -8.44 15.67
CA GLN A 243 10.71 -8.68 15.74
C GLN A 243 11.46 -7.64 16.58
N GLY A 244 10.82 -6.54 16.98
CA GLY A 244 11.44 -5.48 17.78
C GLY A 244 12.62 -4.82 17.07
N GLN A 245 12.59 -4.75 15.73
CA GLN A 245 13.66 -4.18 14.92
C GLN A 245 13.39 -2.71 14.58
N ASP A 246 14.47 -1.95 14.44
CA ASP A 246 14.40 -0.63 13.82
C ASP A 246 14.09 -0.77 12.34
N VAL A 247 13.03 -0.09 11.90
CA VAL A 247 12.57 -0.13 10.50
C VAL A 247 12.60 1.26 9.90
N LEU A 248 13.23 1.39 8.75
CA LEU A 248 13.20 2.61 7.95
C LEU A 248 12.17 2.45 6.82
N LEU A 249 11.05 3.17 6.94
CA LEU A 249 9.99 3.18 5.91
C LEU A 249 10.17 4.39 4.99
N PHE A 250 10.28 4.14 3.70
CA PHE A 250 10.28 5.16 2.65
C PHE A 250 8.95 5.13 1.89
N ILE A 251 8.38 6.29 1.63
CA ILE A 251 7.20 6.47 0.77
C ILE A 251 7.55 7.49 -0.32
N ASP A 252 7.78 7.05 -1.51
CA ASP A 252 8.07 7.91 -2.68
C ASP A 252 6.96 7.76 -3.74
N ASN A 253 6.05 8.75 -3.87
CA ASN A 253 6.02 9.89 -2.98
C ASN A 253 4.60 10.07 -2.39
N ILE A 254 4.55 10.63 -1.21
CA ILE A 254 3.31 10.84 -0.44
C ILE A 254 2.29 11.73 -1.18
N PHE A 255 2.73 12.61 -2.07
CA PHE A 255 1.81 13.43 -2.87
C PHE A 255 0.94 12.58 -3.81
N ARG A 256 1.49 11.49 -4.35
CA ARG A 256 0.74 10.56 -5.22
C ARG A 256 -0.33 9.80 -4.45
N PHE A 257 -0.09 9.48 -3.18
CA PHE A 257 -1.10 8.95 -2.27
C PHE A 257 -2.27 9.92 -2.13
N THR A 258 -1.99 11.19 -1.85
CA THR A 258 -3.00 12.25 -1.75
C THR A 258 -3.78 12.43 -3.06
N GLN A 259 -3.08 12.44 -4.19
CA GLN A 259 -3.69 12.56 -5.52
C GLN A 259 -4.62 11.38 -5.81
N ALA A 260 -4.20 10.15 -5.54
CA ALA A 260 -5.03 8.96 -5.70
C ALA A 260 -6.29 9.01 -4.82
N GLY A 261 -6.16 9.49 -3.59
CA GLY A 261 -7.30 9.73 -2.69
C GLY A 261 -8.31 10.72 -3.26
N SER A 262 -7.83 11.79 -3.91
CA SER A 262 -8.70 12.77 -4.58
C SER A 262 -9.44 12.15 -5.79
N GLU A 263 -8.75 11.36 -6.59
CA GLU A 263 -9.33 10.63 -7.72
C GLU A 263 -10.42 9.65 -7.25
N VAL A 264 -10.12 8.84 -6.24
CA VAL A 264 -11.08 7.90 -5.63
C VAL A 264 -12.29 8.64 -5.04
N SER A 265 -12.06 9.70 -4.29
CA SER A 265 -13.13 10.50 -3.67
C SER A 265 -14.09 11.07 -4.70
N THR A 266 -13.57 11.57 -5.81
CA THR A 266 -14.36 12.06 -6.95
C THR A 266 -15.20 10.94 -7.58
N LEU A 267 -14.61 9.77 -7.80
CA LEU A 267 -15.29 8.61 -8.35
C LEU A 267 -16.38 8.06 -7.42
N LEU A 268 -16.19 8.20 -6.11
CA LEU A 268 -17.22 7.87 -5.10
C LEU A 268 -18.33 8.91 -5.00
N GLY A 269 -18.23 10.01 -5.74
CA GLY A 269 -19.23 11.09 -5.77
C GLY A 269 -19.16 12.02 -4.56
N ARG A 270 -18.04 12.09 -3.86
CA ARG A 270 -17.82 13.04 -2.78
C ARG A 270 -17.51 14.42 -3.34
N MET A 271 -18.08 15.47 -2.73
CA MET A 271 -17.84 16.85 -3.14
C MET A 271 -16.42 17.28 -2.71
N PRO A 272 -15.58 17.78 -3.63
CA PRO A 272 -14.25 18.25 -3.27
C PRO A 272 -14.31 19.50 -2.38
N SER A 273 -13.23 19.74 -1.63
CA SER A 273 -13.03 20.99 -0.89
C SER A 273 -12.82 22.18 -1.85
N GLU A 274 -12.82 23.42 -1.31
CA GLU A 274 -12.61 24.64 -2.10
C GLU A 274 -11.30 24.64 -2.90
N VAL A 275 -10.26 23.95 -2.40
CA VAL A 275 -8.96 23.83 -3.08
C VAL A 275 -8.82 22.58 -3.95
N GLY A 276 -9.90 21.82 -4.13
CA GLY A 276 -9.95 20.64 -5.02
C GLY A 276 -9.50 19.33 -4.41
N TYR A 277 -9.10 19.29 -3.14
CA TYR A 277 -8.79 18.06 -2.45
C TYR A 277 -10.03 17.32 -1.94
N GLN A 278 -9.88 16.02 -1.63
CA GLN A 278 -10.94 15.23 -1.01
C GLN A 278 -11.32 15.77 0.38
N PRO A 279 -12.62 15.68 0.77
CA PRO A 279 -13.07 16.18 2.06
C PRO A 279 -12.52 15.40 3.26
N ASN A 280 -12.10 14.16 3.05
CA ASN A 280 -11.54 13.27 4.05
C ASN A 280 -10.00 13.17 4.00
N LEU A 281 -9.33 14.15 3.41
CA LEU A 281 -7.86 14.18 3.30
C LEU A 281 -7.16 14.02 4.65
N ALA A 282 -7.65 14.77 5.65
CA ALA A 282 -7.06 14.74 6.99
C ALA A 282 -7.18 13.33 7.64
N ASP A 283 -8.32 12.67 7.45
CA ASP A 283 -8.57 11.35 7.99
C ASP A 283 -7.67 10.30 7.31
N GLU A 284 -7.57 10.33 5.97
CA GLU A 284 -6.72 9.40 5.20
C GLU A 284 -5.23 9.57 5.55
N MET A 285 -4.75 10.81 5.59
CA MET A 285 -3.37 11.11 5.97
C MET A 285 -3.11 10.81 7.44
N GLY A 286 -4.04 11.16 8.32
CA GLY A 286 -3.96 10.87 9.74
C GLY A 286 -3.87 9.38 10.01
N PHE A 287 -4.74 8.58 9.38
CA PHE A 287 -4.73 7.14 9.52
C PHE A 287 -3.39 6.51 9.10
N LEU A 288 -2.80 6.96 7.99
CA LEU A 288 -1.48 6.52 7.57
C LEU A 288 -0.40 6.95 8.58
N GLN A 289 -0.40 8.20 9.00
CA GLN A 289 0.67 8.78 9.81
C GLN A 289 0.66 8.30 11.27
N GLU A 290 -0.51 8.07 11.86
CA GLU A 290 -0.62 7.59 13.25
C GLU A 290 -0.12 6.14 13.43
N ARG A 291 -0.07 5.37 12.36
CA ARG A 291 0.54 4.03 12.36
C ARG A 291 2.07 4.07 12.32
N ILE A 292 2.66 5.17 11.81
CA ILE A 292 4.11 5.36 11.72
C ILE A 292 4.59 5.94 13.05
N THR A 293 5.00 5.09 13.97
CA THR A 293 5.48 5.45 15.31
C THR A 293 6.42 4.37 15.86
N SER A 294 7.11 4.68 16.93
CA SER A 294 7.95 3.76 17.72
C SER A 294 7.25 3.34 19.00
#